data_942048b9c2dd9555c7c5f12a170fd1c9
#
_entry.id   942048b9c2dd9555c7c5f12a170fd1c9
#
_cell.length_a   1.000
_cell.length_b   1.000
_cell.length_c   1.000
_cell.angle_alpha   90.00
_cell.angle_beta   90.00
_cell.angle_gamma   90.00
#
_symmetry.space_group_name_H-M   'P 1'
#
loop_
_entity.id
_entity.type
_entity.pdbx_description
1 polymer ?
#
loop_
_entity_poly.entity_id
_entity_poly.type
_entity_poly.pdbx_seq_one_letter_code
_entity_poly.pdbx_strand_id
1 'polypeptide(L)'
;PGVIFYDHVNRYNPFLKSLGPIVTTNPCGEVLLYPNESCNLGSINVWAFVSETSEGRIQFDWESLGRTVELATRFLDNVIDVNKFPLKEIEEMTLATRKVGLGVMGLGDLLYEVRLAYGTKDAREFMEQLMEFINYHSKLASIQLAKERGPFPYYDRSFYPEGRLPF
;
A
#
# COMPACT_ATOMS: atom_id res chain seq x y z
N PRO A 1 -9.13 -12.72 -16.32
CA PRO A 1 -9.78 -12.99 -15.04
C PRO A 1 -8.72 -13.33 -13.99
N GLY A 2 -8.82 -12.67 -12.83
CA GLY A 2 -7.95 -12.92 -11.71
C GLY A 2 -8.44 -14.05 -10.81
N VAL A 3 -7.58 -14.52 -9.93
CA VAL A 3 -7.93 -15.47 -8.87
C VAL A 3 -7.65 -14.81 -7.53
N ILE A 4 -8.56 -14.92 -6.59
CA ILE A 4 -8.43 -14.37 -5.24
C ILE A 4 -8.58 -15.50 -4.22
N PHE A 5 -7.61 -15.57 -3.30
CA PHE A 5 -7.58 -16.56 -2.23
C PHE A 5 -8.17 -15.93 -0.95
N TYR A 6 -9.48 -15.91 -0.84
CA TYR A 6 -10.20 -15.24 0.26
C TYR A 6 -9.80 -15.71 1.66
N ASP A 7 -9.49 -16.99 1.83
CA ASP A 7 -9.03 -17.53 3.12
C ASP A 7 -7.69 -16.91 3.52
N HIS A 8 -6.76 -16.77 2.54
CA HIS A 8 -5.47 -16.14 2.78
C HIS A 8 -5.63 -14.65 3.12
N VAL A 9 -6.41 -13.92 2.31
CA VAL A 9 -6.70 -12.50 2.51
C VAL A 9 -7.29 -12.24 3.91
N ASN A 10 -8.25 -13.03 4.33
CA ASN A 10 -8.94 -12.82 5.60
C ASN A 10 -8.08 -13.18 6.84
N ARG A 11 -6.96 -13.86 6.70
CA ARG A 11 -5.98 -14.01 7.78
C ARG A 11 -5.36 -12.68 8.20
N TYR A 12 -5.23 -11.75 7.26
CA TYR A 12 -4.62 -10.43 7.45
C TYR A 12 -5.65 -9.30 7.53
N ASN A 13 -6.94 -9.64 7.50
CA ASN A 13 -8.03 -8.69 7.54
C ASN A 13 -8.14 -8.03 8.92
N PRO A 14 -7.88 -6.70 9.04
CA PRO A 14 -7.87 -6.02 10.33
C PRO A 14 -9.27 -5.88 10.96
N PHE A 15 -10.32 -5.99 10.16
CA PHE A 15 -11.71 -5.81 10.59
C PHE A 15 -12.53 -7.10 10.58
N LEU A 16 -11.91 -8.28 10.50
CA LEU A 16 -12.61 -9.55 10.36
C LEU A 16 -13.68 -9.76 11.45
N LYS A 17 -13.37 -9.35 12.69
CA LYS A 17 -14.28 -9.50 13.83
C LYS A 17 -15.44 -8.50 13.82
N SER A 18 -15.26 -7.32 13.23
CA SER A 18 -16.21 -6.20 13.34
C SER A 18 -17.00 -5.92 12.07
N LEU A 19 -16.40 -6.13 10.91
CA LEU A 19 -17.02 -5.91 9.59
C LEU A 19 -17.24 -7.23 8.82
N GLY A 20 -16.73 -8.34 9.34
CA GLY A 20 -16.79 -9.63 8.66
C GLY A 20 -15.71 -9.82 7.60
N PRO A 21 -15.84 -10.83 6.74
CA PRO A 21 -14.84 -11.14 5.74
C PRO A 21 -14.83 -10.12 4.59
N ILE A 22 -13.65 -9.91 4.05
CA ILE A 22 -13.47 -9.27 2.73
C ILE A 22 -13.97 -10.24 1.68
N VAL A 23 -14.86 -9.78 0.80
CA VAL A 23 -15.54 -10.60 -0.21
C VAL A 23 -15.46 -10.02 -1.62
N THR A 24 -14.83 -8.86 -1.80
CA THR A 24 -14.72 -8.19 -3.10
C THR A 24 -13.38 -7.50 -3.28
N THR A 25 -13.11 -7.09 -4.51
CA THR A 25 -11.93 -6.31 -4.89
C THR A 25 -12.33 -5.26 -5.91
N ASN A 26 -11.41 -4.33 -6.22
CA ASN A 26 -11.47 -3.54 -7.43
C ASN A 26 -11.26 -4.41 -8.69
N PRO A 27 -11.46 -3.89 -9.90
CA PRO A 27 -11.42 -4.68 -11.15
C PRO A 27 -10.13 -5.47 -11.38
N CYS A 28 -8.98 -4.94 -10.98
CA CYS A 28 -7.68 -5.58 -11.17
C CYS A 28 -7.24 -6.48 -10.01
N GLY A 29 -7.94 -6.41 -8.86
CA GLY A 29 -7.70 -7.27 -7.70
C GLY A 29 -6.56 -6.82 -6.77
N GLU A 30 -6.01 -5.62 -6.97
CA GLU A 30 -4.92 -5.09 -6.15
C GLU A 30 -5.38 -4.49 -4.82
N VAL A 31 -6.67 -4.18 -4.68
CA VAL A 31 -7.25 -3.66 -3.44
C VAL A 31 -8.41 -4.53 -2.98
N LEU A 32 -8.33 -4.98 -1.75
CA LEU A 32 -9.33 -5.82 -1.12
C LEU A 32 -10.32 -4.94 -0.37
N LEU A 33 -11.61 -5.05 -0.67
CA LEU A 33 -12.63 -4.10 -0.28
C LEU A 33 -13.78 -4.76 0.47
N TYR A 34 -14.38 -3.99 1.37
CA TYR A 34 -15.69 -4.24 1.94
C TYR A 34 -16.80 -3.66 1.06
N PRO A 35 -18.07 -4.09 1.25
CA PRO A 35 -19.19 -3.45 0.58
C PRO A 35 -19.21 -1.94 0.80
N ASN A 36 -19.47 -1.18 -0.28
CA ASN A 36 -19.50 0.28 -0.31
C ASN A 36 -18.17 0.97 0.02
N GLU A 37 -17.06 0.25 0.11
CA GLU A 37 -15.74 0.84 0.28
C GLU A 37 -15.18 1.25 -1.09
N SER A 38 -14.61 2.43 -1.18
CA SER A 38 -13.85 2.87 -2.34
C SER A 38 -12.37 3.02 -1.99
N CYS A 39 -11.53 3.01 -2.99
CA CYS A 39 -10.10 3.19 -2.84
C CYS A 39 -9.57 4.12 -3.93
N ASN A 40 -8.69 5.03 -3.56
CA ASN A 40 -7.86 5.76 -4.47
C ASN A 40 -6.52 5.04 -4.66
N LEU A 41 -5.93 5.16 -5.84
CA LEU A 41 -4.73 4.43 -6.23
C LEU A 41 -3.60 5.38 -6.60
N GLY A 42 -2.38 4.98 -6.26
CA GLY A 42 -1.15 5.60 -6.72
C GLY A 42 -0.06 4.54 -6.91
N SER A 43 0.83 4.76 -7.88
CA SER A 43 1.94 3.85 -8.15
C SER A 43 3.25 4.62 -8.24
N ILE A 44 4.23 4.21 -7.46
CA ILE A 44 5.57 4.78 -7.47
C ILE A 44 6.40 4.10 -8.55
N ASN A 45 6.99 4.88 -9.47
CA ASN A 45 7.94 4.36 -10.43
C ASN A 45 9.27 4.05 -9.75
N VAL A 46 9.47 2.80 -9.34
CA VAL A 46 10.65 2.39 -8.58
C VAL A 46 11.94 2.44 -9.41
N TRP A 47 11.84 2.33 -10.73
CA TRP A 47 13.00 2.52 -11.61
C TRP A 47 13.59 3.92 -11.53
N ALA A 48 12.81 4.94 -11.22
CA ALA A 48 13.27 6.33 -11.09
C ALA A 48 14.30 6.56 -9.96
N PHE A 49 14.48 5.59 -9.06
CA PHE A 49 15.44 5.64 -7.95
C PHE A 49 16.75 4.91 -8.27
N VAL A 50 16.91 4.44 -9.52
CA VAL A 50 18.18 3.87 -9.98
C VAL A 50 19.07 4.99 -10.51
N SER A 51 20.34 4.95 -10.17
CA SER A 51 21.36 5.83 -10.69
C SER A 51 22.64 5.06 -10.95
N GLU A 52 23.48 5.59 -11.83
CA GLU A 52 24.81 5.07 -12.08
C GLU A 52 25.84 6.03 -11.45
N THR A 53 26.76 5.48 -10.68
CA THR A 53 27.86 6.25 -10.12
C THR A 53 28.89 6.61 -11.20
N SER A 54 29.78 7.57 -10.91
CA SER A 54 30.90 7.92 -11.80
C SER A 54 31.83 6.76 -12.14
N GLU A 55 31.79 5.68 -11.36
CA GLU A 55 32.58 4.45 -11.56
C GLU A 55 31.80 3.37 -12.33
N GLY A 56 30.60 3.68 -12.86
CA GLY A 56 29.76 2.74 -13.60
C GLY A 56 29.04 1.71 -12.73
N ARG A 57 28.91 1.95 -11.42
CA ARG A 57 28.16 1.07 -10.50
C ARG A 57 26.72 1.51 -10.43
N ILE A 58 25.81 0.56 -10.52
CA ILE A 58 24.39 0.79 -10.31
C ILE A 58 24.11 0.93 -8.81
N GLN A 59 23.40 1.98 -8.45
CA GLN A 59 22.97 2.29 -7.08
C GLN A 59 21.47 2.53 -7.05
N PHE A 60 20.82 2.04 -6.00
CA PHE A 60 19.41 2.28 -5.73
C PHE A 60 19.26 3.24 -4.55
N ASP A 61 18.53 4.34 -4.76
CA ASP A 61 18.35 5.41 -3.75
C ASP A 61 17.15 5.09 -2.83
N TRP A 62 17.41 4.29 -1.82
CA TRP A 62 16.46 3.92 -0.79
C TRP A 62 15.93 5.12 0.00
N GLU A 63 16.78 6.12 0.26
CA GLU A 63 16.40 7.28 1.04
C GLU A 63 15.33 8.13 0.33
N SER A 64 15.55 8.43 -0.95
CA SER A 64 14.57 9.15 -1.77
C SER A 64 13.30 8.33 -1.98
N LEU A 65 13.41 7.01 -2.11
CA LEU A 65 12.23 6.14 -2.15
C LEU A 65 11.42 6.26 -0.86
N GLY A 66 12.04 6.19 0.32
CA GLY A 66 11.36 6.30 1.61
C GLY A 66 10.59 7.61 1.73
N ARG A 67 11.23 8.75 1.43
CA ARG A 67 10.57 10.07 1.41
C ARG A 67 9.39 10.12 0.43
N THR A 68 9.54 9.52 -0.73
CA THR A 68 8.49 9.48 -1.75
C THR A 68 7.30 8.63 -1.29
N VAL A 69 7.54 7.48 -0.65
CA VAL A 69 6.49 6.61 -0.08
C VAL A 69 5.69 7.36 1.00
N GLU A 70 6.38 8.07 1.90
CA GLU A 70 5.72 8.84 2.95
C GLU A 70 4.86 9.98 2.37
N LEU A 71 5.38 10.70 1.36
CA LEU A 71 4.63 11.74 0.68
C LEU A 71 3.42 11.19 -0.09
N ALA A 72 3.60 10.07 -0.81
CA ALA A 72 2.54 9.42 -1.56
C ALA A 72 1.43 8.90 -0.63
N THR A 73 1.78 8.33 0.51
CA THR A 73 0.81 7.89 1.53
C THR A 73 -0.02 9.06 2.04
N ARG A 74 0.63 10.18 2.39
CA ARG A 74 -0.06 11.43 2.81
C ARG A 74 -0.95 11.99 1.69
N PHE A 75 -0.46 11.98 0.45
CA PHE A 75 -1.23 12.44 -0.70
C PHE A 75 -2.52 11.62 -0.88
N LEU A 76 -2.43 10.30 -0.84
CA LEU A 76 -3.59 9.41 -0.99
C LEU A 76 -4.60 9.58 0.17
N ASP A 77 -4.12 9.79 1.40
CA ASP A 77 -4.98 10.10 2.54
C ASP A 77 -5.70 11.45 2.35
N ASN A 78 -5.01 12.48 1.85
CA ASN A 78 -5.61 13.79 1.55
C ASN A 78 -6.67 13.70 0.44
N VAL A 79 -6.49 12.82 -0.55
CA VAL A 79 -7.48 12.61 -1.63
C VAL A 79 -8.81 12.13 -1.06
N ILE A 80 -8.81 11.33 0.00
CA ILE A 80 -10.06 10.88 0.66
C ILE A 80 -10.86 12.07 1.17
N ASP A 81 -10.19 13.08 1.73
CA ASP A 81 -10.86 14.25 2.33
C ASP A 81 -11.44 15.21 1.28
N VAL A 82 -10.83 15.31 0.09
CA VAL A 82 -11.28 16.21 -0.98
C VAL A 82 -12.17 15.55 -2.02
N ASN A 83 -12.34 14.23 -1.91
CA ASN A 83 -13.14 13.45 -2.87
C ASN A 83 -14.64 13.80 -2.77
N LYS A 84 -15.33 13.66 -3.88
CA LYS A 84 -16.80 13.79 -3.96
C LYS A 84 -17.39 12.43 -4.25
N PHE A 85 -18.11 11.90 -3.29
CA PHE A 85 -18.68 10.56 -3.39
C PHE A 85 -20.07 10.60 -4.06
N PRO A 86 -20.38 9.67 -4.97
CA PRO A 86 -21.66 9.64 -5.67
C PRO A 86 -22.83 9.17 -4.79
N LEU A 87 -22.52 8.37 -3.74
CA LEU A 87 -23.49 7.82 -2.81
C LEU A 87 -23.01 8.02 -1.38
N LYS A 88 -23.95 8.26 -0.48
CA LYS A 88 -23.68 8.50 0.93
C LYS A 88 -23.04 7.28 1.62
N GLU A 89 -23.50 6.10 1.29
CA GLU A 89 -22.98 4.83 1.83
C GLU A 89 -21.50 4.63 1.47
N ILE A 90 -21.08 5.07 0.27
CA ILE A 90 -19.69 5.02 -0.15
C ILE A 90 -18.85 6.04 0.63
N GLU A 91 -19.38 7.26 0.80
CA GLU A 91 -18.72 8.30 1.59
C GLU A 91 -18.50 7.84 3.03
N GLU A 92 -19.56 7.37 3.71
CA GLU A 92 -19.50 6.92 5.09
C GLU A 92 -18.47 5.79 5.28
N MET A 93 -18.49 4.78 4.41
CA MET A 93 -17.58 3.64 4.53
C MET A 93 -16.13 4.02 4.20
N THR A 94 -15.91 4.82 3.17
CA THR A 94 -14.57 5.25 2.77
C THR A 94 -13.92 6.15 3.81
N LEU A 95 -14.65 7.11 4.36
CA LEU A 95 -14.17 7.96 5.45
C LEU A 95 -13.92 7.18 6.73
N ALA A 96 -14.71 6.13 7.00
CA ALA A 96 -14.56 5.31 8.20
C ALA A 96 -13.31 4.44 8.20
N THR A 97 -12.96 3.84 7.08
CA THR A 97 -11.81 2.93 6.94
C THR A 97 -10.54 3.60 6.42
N ARG A 98 -10.65 4.69 5.68
CA ARG A 98 -9.58 5.47 5.05
C ARG A 98 -8.56 4.60 4.30
N LYS A 99 -9.05 3.63 3.55
CA LYS A 99 -8.20 2.72 2.79
C LYS A 99 -7.57 3.42 1.58
N VAL A 100 -6.26 3.25 1.42
CA VAL A 100 -5.48 3.75 0.28
C VAL A 100 -4.79 2.60 -0.45
N GLY A 101 -4.63 2.73 -1.76
CA GLY A 101 -3.93 1.77 -2.61
C GLY A 101 -2.62 2.36 -3.13
N LEU A 102 -1.51 2.09 -2.45
CA LEU A 102 -0.18 2.47 -2.88
C LEU A 102 0.55 1.27 -3.45
N GLY A 103 0.90 1.33 -4.73
CA GLY A 103 1.62 0.28 -5.44
C GLY A 103 2.90 0.77 -6.09
N VAL A 104 3.47 -0.09 -6.93
CA VAL A 104 4.69 0.19 -7.69
C VAL A 104 4.47 0.00 -9.20
N MET A 105 5.27 0.71 -9.99
CA MET A 105 5.44 0.52 -11.42
C MET A 105 6.93 0.57 -11.76
N GLY A 106 7.31 0.16 -12.97
CA GLY A 106 8.72 0.13 -13.39
C GLY A 106 9.55 -0.96 -12.73
N LEU A 107 8.92 -1.98 -12.10
CA LEU A 107 9.63 -3.07 -11.42
C LEU A 107 10.45 -3.91 -12.41
N GLY A 108 9.92 -4.17 -13.60
CA GLY A 108 10.63 -4.90 -14.64
C GLY A 108 11.88 -4.16 -15.12
N ASP A 109 11.77 -2.84 -15.31
CA ASP A 109 12.89 -1.99 -15.69
C ASP A 109 13.94 -1.92 -14.59
N LEU A 110 13.50 -1.79 -13.33
CA LEU A 110 14.39 -1.84 -12.16
C LEU A 110 15.19 -3.15 -12.11
N LEU A 111 14.51 -4.31 -12.24
CA LEU A 111 15.18 -5.61 -12.19
C LEU A 111 16.21 -5.75 -13.34
N TYR A 112 15.88 -5.23 -14.52
CA TYR A 112 16.79 -5.22 -15.66
C TYR A 112 18.05 -4.39 -15.36
N GLU A 113 17.89 -3.18 -14.84
CA GLU A 113 19.00 -2.29 -14.48
C GLU A 113 19.92 -2.88 -13.40
N VAL A 114 19.33 -3.44 -12.35
CA VAL A 114 20.11 -4.09 -11.29
C VAL A 114 20.58 -5.51 -11.67
N ARG A 115 20.36 -5.93 -12.92
CA ARG A 115 20.80 -7.20 -13.50
C ARG A 115 20.28 -8.44 -12.78
N LEU A 116 19.06 -8.38 -12.30
CA LEU A 116 18.35 -9.49 -11.67
C LEU A 116 17.32 -10.08 -12.64
N ALA A 117 17.52 -11.33 -13.03
CA ALA A 117 16.58 -12.01 -13.93
C ALA A 117 15.26 -12.31 -13.19
N TYR A 118 14.13 -11.89 -13.78
CA TYR A 118 12.79 -12.13 -13.23
C TYR A 118 12.56 -13.63 -12.97
N GLY A 119 11.97 -13.95 -11.82
CA GLY A 119 11.67 -15.32 -11.41
C GLY A 119 12.82 -16.05 -10.73
N THR A 120 14.01 -15.49 -10.67
CA THR A 120 15.14 -16.04 -9.90
C THR A 120 14.95 -15.84 -8.39
N LYS A 121 15.72 -16.57 -7.59
CA LYS A 121 15.73 -16.43 -6.13
C LYS A 121 16.16 -15.00 -5.74
N ASP A 122 17.26 -14.51 -6.31
CA ASP A 122 17.83 -13.20 -5.98
C ASP A 122 16.85 -12.06 -6.33
N ALA A 123 16.14 -12.17 -7.46
CA ALA A 123 15.10 -11.20 -7.83
C ALA A 123 13.93 -11.21 -6.84
N ARG A 124 13.51 -12.39 -6.34
CA ARG A 124 12.45 -12.48 -5.34
C ARG A 124 12.87 -11.88 -4.01
N GLU A 125 14.08 -12.16 -3.54
CA GLU A 125 14.63 -11.57 -2.31
C GLU A 125 14.73 -10.06 -2.40
N PHE A 126 15.18 -9.54 -3.53
CA PHE A 126 15.22 -8.09 -3.77
C PHE A 126 13.81 -7.46 -3.79
N MET A 127 12.85 -8.10 -4.47
CA MET A 127 11.46 -7.62 -4.48
C MET A 127 10.82 -7.66 -3.08
N GLU A 128 11.12 -8.68 -2.29
CA GLU A 128 10.67 -8.79 -0.90
C GLU A 128 11.21 -7.63 -0.06
N GLN A 129 12.52 -7.36 -0.13
CA GLN A 129 13.14 -6.20 0.53
C GLN A 129 12.52 -4.88 0.09
N LEU A 130 12.29 -4.70 -1.21
CA LEU A 130 11.68 -3.49 -1.76
C LEU A 130 10.26 -3.28 -1.20
N MET A 131 9.45 -4.32 -1.19
CA MET A 131 8.07 -4.22 -0.71
C MET A 131 8.00 -4.09 0.82
N GLU A 132 8.88 -4.75 1.57
CA GLU A 132 9.02 -4.54 3.01
C GLU A 132 9.37 -3.08 3.33
N PHE A 133 10.33 -2.52 2.62
CA PHE A 133 10.74 -1.12 2.78
C PHE A 133 9.59 -0.14 2.51
N ILE A 134 8.87 -0.34 1.39
CA ILE A 134 7.71 0.50 1.03
C ILE A 134 6.61 0.38 2.08
N ASN A 135 6.31 -0.84 2.53
CA ASN A 135 5.32 -1.08 3.56
C ASN A 135 5.70 -0.39 4.88
N TYR A 136 6.97 -0.51 5.30
CA TYR A 136 7.48 0.15 6.50
C TYR A 136 7.28 1.66 6.45
N HIS A 137 7.75 2.34 5.39
CA HIS A 137 7.61 3.79 5.25
C HIS A 137 6.16 4.25 5.11
N SER A 138 5.31 3.48 4.45
CA SER A 138 3.87 3.78 4.40
C SER A 138 3.21 3.69 5.78
N LYS A 139 3.60 2.74 6.62
CA LYS A 139 3.13 2.64 8.01
C LYS A 139 3.64 3.77 8.89
N LEU A 140 4.91 4.18 8.71
CA LEU A 140 5.44 5.37 9.42
C LEU A 140 4.63 6.62 9.10
N ALA A 141 4.33 6.85 7.80
CA ALA A 141 3.50 7.98 7.37
C ALA A 141 2.08 7.90 7.96
N SER A 142 1.47 6.70 7.95
CA SER A 142 0.15 6.48 8.54
C SER A 142 0.13 6.77 10.05
N ILE A 143 1.16 6.34 10.78
CA ILE A 143 1.31 6.64 12.21
C ILE A 143 1.47 8.15 12.44
N GLN A 144 2.26 8.83 11.59
CA GLN A 144 2.43 10.27 11.69
C GLN A 144 1.14 11.04 11.39
N LEU A 145 0.37 10.62 10.39
CA LEU A 145 -0.96 11.17 10.11
C LEU A 145 -1.92 10.98 11.29
N ALA A 146 -1.90 9.81 11.92
CA ALA A 146 -2.72 9.55 13.11
C ALA A 146 -2.33 10.44 14.30
N LYS A 147 -1.04 10.78 14.47
CA LYS A 147 -0.60 11.75 15.49
C LYS A 147 -1.08 13.17 15.18
N GLU A 148 -1.13 13.56 13.92
CA GLU A 148 -1.51 14.91 13.47
C GLU A 148 -3.03 15.13 13.46
N ARG A 149 -3.80 14.11 13.08
CA ARG A 149 -5.24 14.21 12.74
C ARG A 149 -6.14 13.33 13.60
N GLY A 150 -5.57 12.51 14.45
CA GLY A 150 -6.25 11.40 15.12
C GLY A 150 -6.27 10.12 14.25
N PRO A 151 -6.55 8.96 14.86
CA PRO A 151 -6.70 7.72 14.14
C PRO A 151 -7.92 7.77 13.22
N PHE A 152 -7.95 6.91 12.20
CA PHE A 152 -9.13 6.78 11.34
C PHE A 152 -10.36 6.30 12.14
N PRO A 153 -11.60 6.67 11.77
CA PRO A 153 -12.79 6.45 12.62
C PRO A 153 -13.03 5.01 13.06
N TYR A 154 -12.70 4.03 12.21
CA TYR A 154 -12.86 2.61 12.56
C TYR A 154 -11.62 1.97 13.19
N TYR A 155 -10.64 2.77 13.65
CA TYR A 155 -9.42 2.27 14.30
C TYR A 155 -9.73 1.29 15.44
N ASP A 156 -10.62 1.67 16.37
CA ASP A 156 -10.99 0.84 17.53
C ASP A 156 -11.80 -0.43 17.15
N ARG A 157 -12.30 -0.50 15.92
CA ARG A 157 -12.99 -1.69 15.38
C ARG A 157 -12.04 -2.68 14.70
N SER A 158 -10.78 -2.29 14.54
CA SER A 158 -9.71 -3.10 13.95
C SER A 158 -8.93 -3.88 15.01
N PHE A 159 -7.97 -4.67 14.57
CA PHE A 159 -7.02 -5.32 15.47
C PHE A 159 -5.79 -4.44 15.82
N TYR A 160 -5.67 -3.24 15.27
CA TYR A 160 -4.54 -2.35 15.53
C TYR A 160 -4.39 -1.94 17.00
N PRO A 161 -5.48 -1.67 17.78
CA PRO A 161 -5.37 -1.43 19.22
C PRO A 161 -4.76 -2.59 20.02
N GLU A 162 -4.84 -3.82 19.49
CA GLU A 162 -4.22 -5.01 20.08
C GLU A 162 -2.69 -5.06 19.84
N GLY A 163 -2.09 -4.06 19.16
CA GLY A 163 -0.68 -4.02 18.77
C GLY A 163 -0.34 -4.97 17.62
N ARG A 164 -1.33 -5.40 16.85
CA ARG A 164 -1.16 -6.29 15.70
C ARG A 164 -1.01 -5.49 14.42
N LEU A 165 -0.10 -5.95 13.56
CA LEU A 165 0.03 -5.50 12.18
C LEU A 165 -0.32 -6.65 11.23
N PRO A 166 -0.78 -6.35 9.99
CA PRO A 166 -1.16 -7.39 9.04
C PRO A 166 -0.03 -8.34 8.64
N PHE A 167 1.22 -7.94 8.79
CA PHE A 167 2.44 -8.69 8.46
C PHE A 167 3.61 -8.18 9.25
#